data_05e2bce22a207bfe11bc9bf02024fe9d
#
_entry.id   05e2bce22a207bfe11bc9bf02024fe9d
#
_cell.length_a   1.000
_cell.length_b   1.000
_cell.length_c   1.000
_cell.angle_alpha   90.00
_cell.angle_beta   90.00
_cell.angle_gamma   90.00
#
_symmetry.space_group_name_H-M   'P 1'
#
loop_
_entity.id
_entity.type
_entity.pdbx_description
1 polymer ?
#
loop_
_entity_poly.entity_id
_entity_poly.type
_entity_poly.pdbx_seq_one_letter_code
_entity_poly.pdbx_strand_id
1 'polypeptide(L)'
;MKDFLAYFFGIGSTVEFENFTLAHFAPIAIAVAVIFLIRHFRSQLKSCRFERNLRYILAFALIICEMSYFWRLVGVPALNPNPVDHLPITACGWAVIFCSYLVIGKSQTLFDISYFWLFSGTVFALITPTVITYTGPTRFRYYQFWLEHTLGYVAIFYMIFVHGMRPTIKSAVKSYAALAILALIAYFANAMLGPGANSLFMAKPEDTPSILEILPPNFALRVAVMAAGITLMYFLAYLPWLVKDRKAKKVAV
;
A
#
# COMPACT_ATOMS: atom_id res chain seq x y z
N MET A 1 -0.15 -4.77 -33.33
CA MET A 1 0.60 -4.15 -32.22
C MET A 1 -0.19 -3.04 -31.52
N LYS A 2 -0.78 -2.08 -32.26
CA LYS A 2 -1.62 -0.99 -31.67
C LYS A 2 -2.80 -1.55 -30.87
N ASP A 3 -3.54 -2.49 -31.42
CA ASP A 3 -4.71 -3.12 -30.76
C ASP A 3 -4.33 -3.88 -29.50
N PHE A 4 -3.16 -4.56 -29.50
CA PHE A 4 -2.65 -5.24 -28.33
C PHE A 4 -2.31 -4.25 -27.20
N LEU A 5 -1.62 -3.15 -27.53
CA LEU A 5 -1.29 -2.11 -26.53
C LEU A 5 -2.57 -1.45 -25.98
N ALA A 6 -3.53 -1.14 -26.85
CA ALA A 6 -4.82 -0.60 -26.43
C ALA A 6 -5.52 -1.55 -25.46
N TYR A 7 -5.60 -2.84 -25.82
CA TYR A 7 -6.14 -3.87 -24.94
C TYR A 7 -5.38 -3.97 -23.62
N PHE A 8 -4.04 -4.07 -23.66
CA PHE A 8 -3.21 -4.18 -22.46
C PHE A 8 -3.42 -3.02 -21.50
N PHE A 9 -3.53 -1.79 -22.00
CA PHE A 9 -3.76 -0.60 -21.18
C PHE A 9 -5.21 -0.37 -20.76
N GLY A 10 -6.15 -1.25 -21.15
CA GLY A 10 -7.50 -1.29 -20.57
C GLY A 10 -8.62 -0.88 -21.53
N ILE A 11 -8.36 -0.75 -22.83
CA ILE A 11 -9.41 -0.50 -23.83
C ILE A 11 -10.03 -1.82 -24.25
N GLY A 12 -11.35 -1.83 -24.49
CA GLY A 12 -12.10 -3.02 -24.88
C GLY A 12 -12.76 -3.75 -23.71
N SER A 13 -13.15 -5.02 -23.93
CA SER A 13 -13.87 -5.81 -22.92
C SER A 13 -13.09 -5.96 -21.62
N THR A 14 -13.79 -5.88 -20.52
CA THR A 14 -13.22 -6.14 -19.18
C THR A 14 -12.80 -7.60 -19.05
N VAL A 15 -11.67 -7.84 -18.41
CA VAL A 15 -11.24 -9.17 -17.98
C VAL A 15 -11.40 -9.23 -16.47
N GLU A 16 -12.30 -10.07 -16.01
CA GLU A 16 -12.58 -10.20 -14.58
C GLU A 16 -11.37 -10.78 -13.84
N PHE A 17 -11.14 -10.27 -12.66
CA PHE A 17 -10.22 -10.83 -11.69
C PHE A 17 -11.02 -11.55 -10.62
N GLU A 18 -10.66 -12.78 -10.33
CA GLU A 18 -11.28 -13.57 -9.28
C GLU A 18 -10.37 -13.63 -8.05
N ASN A 19 -10.94 -13.29 -6.89
CA ASN A 19 -10.27 -13.43 -5.60
C ASN A 19 -9.98 -14.91 -5.31
N PHE A 20 -8.90 -15.16 -4.57
CA PHE A 20 -8.49 -16.50 -4.11
C PHE A 20 -8.09 -17.50 -5.20
N THR A 21 -7.80 -17.01 -6.42
CA THR A 21 -7.25 -17.78 -7.52
C THR A 21 -5.71 -17.72 -7.52
N LEU A 22 -5.08 -18.45 -8.45
CA LEU A 22 -3.63 -18.37 -8.67
C LEU A 22 -3.19 -16.94 -9.02
N ALA A 23 -3.99 -16.21 -9.81
CA ALA A 23 -3.73 -14.81 -10.13
C ALA A 23 -3.71 -13.89 -8.89
N HIS A 24 -4.44 -14.25 -7.83
CA HIS A 24 -4.40 -13.54 -6.57
C HIS A 24 -3.16 -13.91 -5.74
N PHE A 25 -2.90 -15.20 -5.56
CA PHE A 25 -1.85 -15.65 -4.64
C PHE A 25 -0.43 -15.55 -5.19
N ALA A 26 -0.25 -15.67 -6.51
CA ALA A 26 1.08 -15.67 -7.12
C ALA A 26 1.88 -14.37 -6.84
N PRO A 27 1.35 -13.16 -7.01
CA PRO A 27 2.07 -11.93 -6.68
C PRO A 27 2.44 -11.83 -5.20
N ILE A 28 1.55 -12.26 -4.30
CA ILE A 28 1.79 -12.27 -2.85
C ILE A 28 2.91 -13.28 -2.52
N ALA A 29 2.85 -14.48 -3.09
CA ALA A 29 3.86 -15.51 -2.88
C ALA A 29 5.25 -15.06 -3.38
N ILE A 30 5.31 -14.39 -4.54
CA ILE A 30 6.55 -13.82 -5.06
C ILE A 30 7.10 -12.76 -4.09
N ALA A 31 6.26 -11.85 -3.61
CA ALA A 31 6.70 -10.82 -2.66
C ALA A 31 7.22 -11.43 -1.34
N VAL A 32 6.51 -12.42 -0.82
CA VAL A 32 6.93 -13.18 0.38
C VAL A 32 8.26 -13.88 0.13
N ALA A 33 8.45 -14.54 -1.01
CA ALA A 33 9.72 -15.17 -1.37
C ALA A 33 10.87 -14.15 -1.44
N VAL A 34 10.65 -13.00 -2.06
CA VAL A 34 11.64 -11.90 -2.09
C VAL A 34 12.00 -11.42 -0.68
N ILE A 35 11.02 -11.25 0.20
CA ILE A 35 11.24 -10.86 1.59
C ILE A 35 12.06 -11.92 2.35
N PHE A 36 11.79 -13.20 2.14
CA PHE A 36 12.59 -14.29 2.70
C PHE A 36 14.02 -14.29 2.18
N LEU A 37 14.23 -14.05 0.88
CA LEU A 37 15.58 -13.92 0.30
C LEU A 37 16.33 -12.72 0.90
N ILE A 38 15.69 -11.57 1.06
CA ILE A 38 16.27 -10.39 1.72
C ILE A 38 16.69 -10.76 3.16
N ARG A 39 15.84 -11.45 3.90
CA ARG A 39 16.17 -11.91 5.27
C ARG A 39 17.34 -12.88 5.29
N HIS A 40 17.37 -13.83 4.37
CA HIS A 40 18.42 -14.84 4.26
C HIS A 40 19.78 -14.19 3.92
N PHE A 41 19.80 -13.31 2.93
CA PHE A 41 21.01 -12.64 2.45
C PHE A 41 21.28 -11.28 3.11
N ARG A 42 20.66 -10.97 4.26
CA ARG A 42 20.75 -9.66 4.92
C ARG A 42 22.17 -9.18 5.19
N SER A 43 23.08 -10.10 5.59
CA SER A 43 24.48 -9.76 5.89
C SER A 43 25.25 -9.40 4.61
N GLN A 44 25.07 -10.20 3.55
CA GLN A 44 25.66 -9.96 2.23
C GLN A 44 25.12 -8.66 1.62
N LEU A 45 23.82 -8.42 1.70
CA LEU A 45 23.20 -7.19 1.24
C LEU A 45 23.73 -5.98 1.98
N LYS A 46 23.89 -6.05 3.32
CA LYS A 46 24.40 -4.95 4.13
C LYS A 46 25.85 -4.60 3.78
N SER A 47 26.69 -5.58 3.49
CA SER A 47 28.11 -5.42 3.14
C SER A 47 28.35 -5.23 1.64
N CYS A 48 27.30 -5.30 0.81
CA CYS A 48 27.42 -5.22 -0.63
C CYS A 48 27.86 -3.81 -1.07
N ARG A 49 28.89 -3.74 -1.93
CA ARG A 49 29.36 -2.49 -2.52
C ARG A 49 28.27 -1.72 -3.26
N PHE A 50 27.29 -2.45 -3.81
CA PHE A 50 26.17 -1.89 -4.58
C PHE A 50 24.90 -1.69 -3.75
N GLU A 51 24.97 -1.81 -2.41
CA GLU A 51 23.79 -1.69 -1.53
C GLU A 51 23.00 -0.39 -1.79
N ARG A 52 23.72 0.73 -1.91
CA ARG A 52 23.10 2.01 -2.22
C ARG A 52 22.37 2.00 -3.56
N ASN A 53 22.96 1.38 -4.58
CA ASN A 53 22.33 1.30 -5.90
C ASN A 53 21.07 0.41 -5.86
N LEU A 54 21.09 -0.69 -5.09
CA LEU A 54 19.90 -1.53 -4.89
C LEU A 54 18.74 -0.74 -4.26
N ARG A 55 19.05 0.10 -3.25
CA ARG A 55 18.04 0.99 -2.68
C ARG A 55 17.50 2.01 -3.68
N TYR A 56 18.35 2.57 -4.50
CA TYR A 56 17.92 3.51 -5.55
C TYR A 56 17.05 2.83 -6.60
N ILE A 57 17.42 1.62 -7.03
CA ILE A 57 16.59 0.83 -7.95
C ILE A 57 15.22 0.55 -7.32
N LEU A 58 15.18 0.15 -6.05
CA LEU A 58 13.91 -0.08 -5.33
C LEU A 58 13.09 1.21 -5.21
N ALA A 59 13.72 2.34 -4.89
CA ALA A 59 13.07 3.65 -4.83
C ALA A 59 12.44 4.03 -6.17
N PHE A 60 13.20 3.86 -7.25
CA PHE A 60 12.75 4.12 -8.63
C PHE A 60 11.57 3.21 -8.99
N ALA A 61 11.66 1.91 -8.68
CA ALA A 61 10.59 0.96 -8.93
C ALA A 61 9.30 1.36 -8.21
N LEU A 62 9.38 1.79 -6.94
CA LEU A 62 8.24 2.26 -6.16
C LEU A 62 7.58 3.49 -6.80
N ILE A 63 8.35 4.53 -7.13
CA ILE A 63 7.83 5.76 -7.76
C ILE A 63 7.26 5.49 -9.14
N ILE A 64 7.97 4.73 -9.99
CA ILE A 64 7.48 4.40 -11.33
C ILE A 64 6.18 3.60 -11.24
N CYS A 65 6.10 2.66 -10.31
CA CYS A 65 4.92 1.85 -10.13
C CYS A 65 3.70 2.69 -9.75
N GLU A 66 3.84 3.60 -8.78
CA GLU A 66 2.79 4.54 -8.38
C GLU A 66 2.42 5.50 -9.54
N MET A 67 3.41 6.16 -10.12
CA MET A 67 3.17 7.15 -11.17
C MET A 67 2.63 6.53 -12.45
N SER A 68 2.96 5.28 -12.77
CA SER A 68 2.48 4.60 -13.98
C SER A 68 0.96 4.44 -14.01
N TYR A 69 0.31 4.44 -12.87
CA TYR A 69 -1.15 4.52 -12.77
C TYR A 69 -1.69 5.80 -13.40
N PHE A 70 -1.16 6.95 -12.97
CA PHE A 70 -1.58 8.26 -13.45
C PHE A 70 -1.14 8.50 -14.90
N TRP A 71 0.07 8.09 -15.27
CA TRP A 71 0.56 8.19 -16.65
C TRP A 71 -0.30 7.40 -17.62
N ARG A 72 -0.80 6.23 -17.21
CA ARG A 72 -1.77 5.47 -18.01
C ARG A 72 -3.05 6.26 -18.23
N LEU A 73 -3.60 6.89 -17.20
CA LEU A 73 -4.86 7.66 -17.31
C LEU A 73 -4.71 8.85 -18.28
N VAL A 74 -3.57 9.54 -18.23
CA VAL A 74 -3.26 10.67 -19.12
C VAL A 74 -2.86 10.21 -20.52
N GLY A 75 -2.05 9.15 -20.61
CA GLY A 75 -1.49 8.65 -21.88
C GLY A 75 -2.47 7.84 -22.73
N VAL A 76 -3.61 7.45 -22.17
CA VAL A 76 -4.64 6.66 -22.86
C VAL A 76 -6.00 7.38 -22.76
N PRO A 77 -6.21 8.47 -23.52
CA PRO A 77 -7.42 9.31 -23.42
C PRO A 77 -8.74 8.55 -23.64
N ALA A 78 -8.69 7.44 -24.38
CA ALA A 78 -9.87 6.58 -24.62
C ALA A 78 -10.41 5.89 -23.35
N LEU A 79 -9.67 5.90 -22.24
CA LEU A 79 -10.17 5.45 -20.94
C LEU A 79 -11.19 6.43 -20.35
N ASN A 80 -11.16 7.68 -20.79
CA ASN A 80 -12.05 8.75 -20.33
C ASN A 80 -12.23 8.77 -18.80
N PRO A 81 -11.13 8.81 -18.01
CA PRO A 81 -11.20 8.70 -16.56
C PRO A 81 -11.94 9.91 -15.97
N ASN A 82 -12.82 9.66 -14.99
CA ASN A 82 -13.35 10.74 -14.17
C ASN A 82 -12.26 11.20 -13.18
N PRO A 83 -11.78 12.46 -13.25
CA PRO A 83 -10.69 12.93 -12.38
C PRO A 83 -10.96 12.77 -10.88
N VAL A 84 -12.24 12.83 -10.49
CA VAL A 84 -12.67 12.73 -9.08
C VAL A 84 -12.34 11.37 -8.47
N ASP A 85 -12.41 10.30 -9.29
CA ASP A 85 -12.16 8.93 -8.83
C ASP A 85 -10.66 8.59 -8.73
N HIS A 86 -9.81 9.48 -9.24
CA HIS A 86 -8.38 9.20 -9.40
C HIS A 86 -7.47 10.21 -8.69
N LEU A 87 -7.99 10.87 -7.65
CA LEU A 87 -7.16 11.77 -6.85
C LEU A 87 -6.11 11.00 -6.05
N PRO A 88 -4.90 11.54 -5.90
CA PRO A 88 -3.83 10.90 -5.13
C PRO A 88 -4.04 11.07 -3.61
N ILE A 89 -5.25 10.81 -3.12
CA ILE A 89 -5.62 10.92 -1.70
C ILE A 89 -5.89 9.52 -1.16
N THR A 90 -4.88 8.65 -1.25
CA THR A 90 -4.94 7.27 -0.77
C THR A 90 -3.79 6.98 0.19
N ALA A 91 -4.08 6.25 1.26
CA ALA A 91 -3.04 5.84 2.22
C ALA A 91 -2.03 4.88 1.58
N CYS A 92 -2.47 4.01 0.66
CA CYS A 92 -1.60 3.05 -0.03
C CYS A 92 -0.61 3.76 -0.95
N GLY A 93 -1.06 4.66 -1.82
CA GLY A 93 -0.19 5.41 -2.72
C GLY A 93 0.82 6.26 -1.96
N TRP A 94 0.39 6.99 -0.93
CA TRP A 94 1.32 7.75 -0.09
C TRP A 94 2.29 6.85 0.67
N ALA A 95 1.88 5.67 1.13
CA ALA A 95 2.80 4.73 1.76
C ALA A 95 3.91 4.28 0.79
N VAL A 96 3.56 4.04 -0.48
CA VAL A 96 4.53 3.68 -1.53
C VAL A 96 5.49 4.84 -1.82
N ILE A 97 4.98 6.07 -1.95
CA ILE A 97 5.80 7.28 -2.11
C ILE A 97 6.75 7.44 -0.92
N PHE A 98 6.26 7.34 0.31
CA PHE A 98 7.08 7.42 1.51
C PHE A 98 8.12 6.31 1.59
N CYS A 99 7.79 5.08 1.16
CA CYS A 99 8.75 3.99 1.04
C CYS A 99 9.88 4.30 0.07
N SER A 100 9.60 4.97 -1.05
CA SER A 100 10.63 5.41 -1.99
C SER A 100 11.63 6.36 -1.33
N TYR A 101 11.16 7.41 -0.67
CA TYR A 101 12.03 8.34 0.08
C TYR A 101 12.70 7.66 1.29
N LEU A 102 12.01 6.75 1.95
CA LEU A 102 12.55 5.97 3.07
C LEU A 102 13.79 5.18 2.66
N VAL A 103 13.73 4.41 1.56
CA VAL A 103 14.86 3.55 1.16
C VAL A 103 16.07 4.37 0.66
N ILE A 104 15.86 5.59 0.19
CA ILE A 104 16.94 6.53 -0.14
C ILE A 104 17.55 7.13 1.14
N GLY A 105 16.71 7.82 1.92
CA GLY A 105 17.13 8.67 3.04
C GLY A 105 17.23 7.96 4.38
N LYS A 106 16.75 6.73 4.52
CA LYS A 106 16.71 5.94 5.76
C LYS A 106 16.02 6.68 6.92
N SER A 107 14.98 7.45 6.61
CA SER A 107 14.24 8.25 7.57
C SER A 107 13.40 7.37 8.50
N GLN A 108 13.64 7.44 9.81
CA GLN A 108 12.83 6.72 10.78
C GLN A 108 11.36 7.19 10.78
N THR A 109 11.10 8.47 10.53
CA THR A 109 9.73 9.01 10.48
C THR A 109 8.96 8.44 9.29
N LEU A 110 9.57 8.36 8.10
CA LEU A 110 8.94 7.75 6.94
C LEU A 110 8.73 6.24 7.14
N PHE A 111 9.69 5.56 7.79
CA PHE A 111 9.52 4.16 8.19
C PHE A 111 8.33 4.00 9.14
N ASP A 112 8.23 4.84 10.17
CA ASP A 112 7.18 4.78 11.17
C ASP A 112 5.78 4.90 10.52
N ILE A 113 5.61 5.87 9.61
CA ILE A 113 4.34 6.08 8.92
C ILE A 113 4.04 4.93 7.96
N SER A 114 4.96 4.62 7.04
CA SER A 114 4.74 3.60 6.01
C SER A 114 4.53 2.21 6.59
N TYR A 115 5.26 1.85 7.65
CA TYR A 115 5.09 0.56 8.32
C TYR A 115 3.62 0.34 8.74
N PHE A 116 3.06 1.27 9.48
CA PHE A 116 1.71 1.10 9.98
C PHE A 116 0.64 1.26 8.87
N TRP A 117 0.84 2.15 7.90
CA TRP A 117 -0.11 2.31 6.79
C TRP A 117 -0.17 1.07 5.89
N LEU A 118 0.96 0.43 5.62
CA LEU A 118 0.99 -0.83 4.88
C LEU A 118 0.25 -1.93 5.65
N PHE A 119 0.51 -2.08 6.94
CA PHE A 119 -0.11 -3.14 7.75
C PHE A 119 -1.55 -2.84 8.19
N SER A 120 -2.10 -1.66 7.96
CA SER A 120 -3.50 -1.34 8.28
C SER A 120 -4.39 -1.07 7.08
N GLY A 121 -3.86 -0.43 6.04
CA GLY A 121 -4.62 -0.09 4.83
C GLY A 121 -4.35 -1.07 3.69
N THR A 122 -3.09 -1.12 3.26
CA THR A 122 -2.68 -1.94 2.10
C THR A 122 -2.95 -3.43 2.28
N VAL A 123 -2.93 -3.94 3.51
CA VAL A 123 -3.25 -5.35 3.78
C VAL A 123 -4.66 -5.73 3.32
N PHE A 124 -5.63 -4.85 3.47
CA PHE A 124 -7.00 -5.10 2.99
C PHE A 124 -7.07 -5.14 1.47
N ALA A 125 -6.32 -4.29 0.78
CA ALA A 125 -6.20 -4.34 -0.67
C ALA A 125 -5.53 -5.64 -1.16
N LEU A 126 -4.66 -6.26 -0.36
CA LEU A 126 -4.07 -7.56 -0.69
C LEU A 126 -5.01 -8.73 -0.39
N ILE A 127 -5.91 -8.62 0.58
CA ILE A 127 -6.87 -9.68 0.95
C ILE A 127 -8.09 -9.66 0.04
N THR A 128 -8.65 -8.47 -0.21
CA THR A 128 -9.85 -8.27 -1.05
C THR A 128 -9.65 -7.08 -1.98
N PRO A 129 -8.90 -7.25 -3.08
CA PRO A 129 -8.62 -6.17 -4.01
C PRO A 129 -9.88 -5.76 -4.76
N THR A 130 -10.40 -4.58 -4.45
CA THR A 130 -11.61 -4.01 -5.08
C THR A 130 -11.31 -3.40 -6.43
N VAL A 131 -10.20 -2.67 -6.52
CA VAL A 131 -9.85 -1.83 -7.68
C VAL A 131 -9.48 -2.64 -8.93
N ILE A 132 -9.17 -3.93 -8.78
CA ILE A 132 -8.79 -4.80 -9.89
C ILE A 132 -9.84 -5.87 -10.21
N THR A 133 -11.02 -5.79 -9.61
CA THR A 133 -12.11 -6.76 -9.81
C THR A 133 -12.43 -7.01 -11.27
N TYR A 134 -12.20 -6.01 -12.14
CA TYR A 134 -12.43 -6.11 -13.58
C TYR A 134 -11.14 -6.21 -14.42
N THR A 135 -9.99 -6.49 -13.77
CA THR A 135 -8.67 -6.43 -14.44
C THR A 135 -7.82 -7.65 -14.13
N GLY A 136 -7.86 -8.66 -15.02
CA GLY A 136 -7.05 -9.87 -14.91
C GLY A 136 -5.60 -9.72 -15.41
N PRO A 137 -4.81 -10.83 -15.38
CA PRO A 137 -3.37 -10.84 -15.70
C PRO A 137 -3.00 -10.45 -17.13
N THR A 138 -3.95 -10.27 -18.04
CA THR A 138 -3.71 -9.78 -19.40
C THR A 138 -3.68 -8.27 -19.50
N ARG A 139 -3.86 -7.55 -18.40
CA ARG A 139 -3.98 -6.10 -18.32
C ARG A 139 -2.86 -5.45 -17.52
N PHE A 140 -2.43 -4.27 -17.93
CA PHE A 140 -1.44 -3.45 -17.23
C PHE A 140 -1.80 -3.20 -15.76
N ARG A 141 -3.05 -2.86 -15.49
CA ARG A 141 -3.52 -2.49 -14.15
C ARG A 141 -3.35 -3.62 -13.13
N TYR A 142 -3.46 -4.88 -13.56
CA TYR A 142 -3.18 -6.02 -12.70
C TYR A 142 -1.74 -5.99 -12.18
N TYR A 143 -0.75 -5.86 -13.06
CA TYR A 143 0.66 -5.83 -12.66
C TYR A 143 0.99 -4.60 -11.84
N GLN A 144 0.49 -3.44 -12.25
CA GLN A 144 0.72 -2.19 -11.56
C GLN A 144 0.16 -2.25 -10.13
N PHE A 145 -1.07 -2.74 -9.94
CA PHE A 145 -1.70 -2.89 -8.63
C PHE A 145 -0.87 -3.80 -7.70
N TRP A 146 -0.51 -5.00 -8.18
CA TRP A 146 0.23 -5.95 -7.34
C TRP A 146 1.64 -5.46 -7.00
N LEU A 147 2.34 -4.84 -7.94
CA LEU A 147 3.65 -4.25 -7.68
C LEU A 147 3.55 -3.08 -6.69
N GLU A 148 2.61 -2.17 -6.88
CA GLU A 148 2.36 -1.04 -5.98
C GLU A 148 2.18 -1.53 -4.54
N HIS A 149 1.28 -2.49 -4.33
CA HIS A 149 0.94 -2.95 -2.98
C HIS A 149 1.99 -3.88 -2.36
N THR A 150 2.77 -4.62 -3.14
CA THR A 150 3.78 -5.56 -2.61
C THR A 150 5.17 -4.96 -2.44
N LEU A 151 5.61 -4.06 -3.32
CA LEU A 151 6.92 -3.41 -3.22
C LEU A 151 7.07 -2.56 -1.96
N GLY A 152 5.99 -1.97 -1.46
CA GLY A 152 6.00 -1.27 -0.18
C GLY A 152 6.45 -2.19 0.98
N TYR A 153 5.92 -3.41 1.03
CA TYR A 153 6.35 -4.41 2.02
C TYR A 153 7.80 -4.84 1.80
N VAL A 154 8.23 -5.06 0.55
CA VAL A 154 9.63 -5.37 0.24
C VAL A 154 10.55 -4.27 0.77
N ALA A 155 10.19 -3.00 0.58
CA ALA A 155 10.95 -1.86 1.09
C ALA A 155 11.03 -1.83 2.62
N ILE A 156 9.90 -2.00 3.31
CA ILE A 156 9.84 -2.02 4.78
C ILE A 156 10.67 -3.18 5.35
N PHE A 157 10.52 -4.39 4.80
CA PHE A 157 11.29 -5.54 5.30
C PHE A 157 12.78 -5.45 4.94
N TYR A 158 13.14 -4.81 3.82
CA TYR A 158 14.52 -4.47 3.52
C TYR A 158 15.12 -3.57 4.61
N MET A 159 14.40 -2.52 5.00
CA MET A 159 14.85 -1.60 6.05
C MET A 159 14.94 -2.27 7.41
N ILE A 160 14.04 -3.21 7.72
CA ILE A 160 14.09 -4.00 8.96
C ILE A 160 15.30 -4.95 8.97
N PHE A 161 15.50 -5.74 7.92
CA PHE A 161 16.48 -6.84 7.94
C PHE A 161 17.90 -6.36 7.64
N VAL A 162 18.07 -5.39 6.75
CA VAL A 162 19.40 -4.90 6.32
C VAL A 162 19.86 -3.71 7.18
N HIS A 163 18.96 -2.78 7.49
CA HIS A 163 19.30 -1.57 8.24
C HIS A 163 18.91 -1.61 9.72
N GLY A 164 18.19 -2.65 10.18
CA GLY A 164 17.83 -2.80 11.58
C GLY A 164 16.75 -1.82 12.07
N MET A 165 16.02 -1.18 11.14
CA MET A 165 14.93 -0.27 11.51
C MET A 165 13.81 -1.05 12.19
N ARG A 166 13.13 -0.40 13.13
CA ARG A 166 12.04 -1.02 13.87
C ARG A 166 11.00 0.00 14.30
N PRO A 167 9.71 -0.36 14.34
CA PRO A 167 8.70 0.50 14.90
C PRO A 167 8.76 0.51 16.43
N THR A 168 8.24 1.58 17.01
CA THR A 168 8.03 1.77 18.44
C THR A 168 6.58 2.19 18.70
N ILE A 169 6.17 2.27 19.96
CA ILE A 169 4.85 2.81 20.29
C ILE A 169 4.70 4.29 19.84
N LYS A 170 5.79 5.06 19.89
CA LYS A 170 5.80 6.43 19.37
C LYS A 170 5.63 6.48 17.86
N SER A 171 6.09 5.45 17.15
CA SER A 171 5.90 5.29 15.70
C SER A 171 4.42 5.12 15.37
N ALA A 172 3.66 4.35 16.16
CA ALA A 172 2.23 4.20 15.98
C ALA A 172 1.49 5.55 16.15
N VAL A 173 1.86 6.33 17.17
CA VAL A 173 1.26 7.66 17.39
C VAL A 173 1.55 8.61 16.22
N LYS A 174 2.79 8.66 15.73
CA LYS A 174 3.15 9.49 14.56
C LYS A 174 2.36 9.09 13.32
N SER A 175 2.29 7.79 13.06
CA SER A 175 1.56 7.24 11.92
C SER A 175 0.07 7.56 12.00
N TYR A 176 -0.51 7.46 13.20
CA TYR A 176 -1.91 7.78 13.41
C TYR A 176 -2.20 9.27 13.20
N ALA A 177 -1.31 10.15 13.68
CA ALA A 177 -1.42 11.60 13.44
C ALA A 177 -1.32 11.93 11.94
N ALA A 178 -0.39 11.31 11.21
CA ALA A 178 -0.27 11.49 9.77
C ALA A 178 -1.53 10.99 9.02
N LEU A 179 -2.11 9.86 9.46
CA LEU A 179 -3.35 9.34 8.88
C LEU A 179 -4.55 10.26 9.16
N ALA A 180 -4.62 10.83 10.36
CA ALA A 180 -5.67 11.80 10.72
C ALA A 180 -5.58 13.07 9.84
N ILE A 181 -4.37 13.54 9.54
CA ILE A 181 -4.17 14.67 8.62
C ILE A 181 -4.65 14.28 7.22
N LEU A 182 -4.27 13.10 6.72
CA LEU A 182 -4.73 12.63 5.41
C LEU A 182 -6.25 12.47 5.36
N ALA A 183 -6.87 11.97 6.44
CA ALA A 183 -8.32 11.85 6.56
C ALA A 183 -9.03 13.23 6.53
N LEU A 184 -8.45 14.24 7.19
CA LEU A 184 -8.96 15.62 7.10
C LEU A 184 -8.87 16.16 5.68
N ILE A 185 -7.75 15.94 4.99
CA ILE A 185 -7.59 16.32 3.57
C ILE A 185 -8.65 15.61 2.72
N ALA A 186 -8.85 14.31 2.91
CA ALA A 186 -9.87 13.53 2.20
C ALA A 186 -11.29 14.05 2.47
N TYR A 187 -11.61 14.38 3.72
CA TYR A 187 -12.91 14.93 4.09
C TYR A 187 -13.21 16.23 3.36
N PHE A 188 -12.28 17.19 3.39
CA PHE A 188 -12.46 18.46 2.69
C PHE A 188 -12.44 18.29 1.18
N ALA A 189 -11.58 17.44 0.63
CA ALA A 189 -11.57 17.18 -0.81
C ALA A 189 -12.90 16.58 -1.30
N ASN A 190 -13.43 15.59 -0.58
CA ASN A 190 -14.74 15.01 -0.92
C ASN A 190 -15.86 16.06 -0.86
N ALA A 191 -15.84 16.93 0.15
CA ALA A 191 -16.84 18.01 0.28
C ALA A 191 -16.76 19.03 -0.87
N MET A 192 -15.55 19.35 -1.34
CA MET A 192 -15.34 20.31 -2.43
C MET A 192 -15.64 19.74 -3.81
N LEU A 193 -15.39 18.45 -4.02
CA LEU A 193 -15.54 17.80 -5.32
C LEU A 193 -16.97 17.27 -5.57
N GLY A 194 -17.77 17.18 -4.51
CA GLY A 194 -19.19 16.85 -4.61
C GLY A 194 -19.49 15.34 -4.62
N PRO A 195 -20.70 14.96 -5.06
CA PRO A 195 -21.29 13.64 -4.78
C PRO A 195 -20.58 12.41 -5.35
N GLY A 196 -19.60 12.54 -6.19
CA GLY A 196 -18.83 11.39 -6.73
C GLY A 196 -17.60 11.03 -5.91
N ALA A 197 -17.07 12.00 -5.13
CA ALA A 197 -15.81 11.84 -4.43
C ALA A 197 -15.94 10.97 -3.17
N ASN A 198 -15.05 9.97 -3.03
CA ASN A 198 -15.04 9.08 -1.87
C ASN A 198 -13.62 8.72 -1.41
N SER A 199 -12.72 9.69 -1.37
CA SER A 199 -11.35 9.49 -0.88
C SER A 199 -11.37 8.95 0.55
N LEU A 200 -10.60 7.88 0.81
CA LEU A 200 -10.50 7.20 2.09
C LEU A 200 -11.86 6.74 2.68
N PHE A 201 -12.87 6.48 1.86
CA PHE A 201 -14.22 6.05 2.29
C PHE A 201 -14.87 7.02 3.28
N MET A 202 -14.46 8.30 3.22
CA MET A 202 -14.97 9.33 4.14
C MET A 202 -16.38 9.81 3.76
N ALA A 203 -16.77 9.73 2.47
CA ALA A 203 -18.10 10.16 2.02
C ALA A 203 -19.15 9.05 2.15
N LYS A 204 -18.84 7.84 1.71
CA LYS A 204 -19.74 6.66 1.74
C LYS A 204 -18.95 5.37 1.95
N PRO A 205 -19.61 4.23 2.27
CA PRO A 205 -18.98 2.90 2.19
C PRO A 205 -18.46 2.59 0.78
N GLU A 206 -17.65 1.54 0.66
CA GLU A 206 -17.20 1.04 -0.64
C GLU A 206 -18.37 0.44 -1.42
N ASP A 207 -18.47 0.74 -2.71
CA ASP A 207 -19.54 0.25 -3.58
C ASP A 207 -19.23 -1.11 -4.22
N THR A 208 -17.96 -1.55 -4.14
CA THR A 208 -17.52 -2.82 -4.73
C THR A 208 -17.35 -3.90 -3.66
N PRO A 209 -17.61 -5.19 -3.97
CA PRO A 209 -17.48 -6.28 -3.02
C PRO A 209 -16.09 -6.34 -2.38
N SER A 210 -16.00 -6.01 -1.10
CA SER A 210 -14.78 -6.02 -0.31
C SER A 210 -15.09 -6.07 1.18
N ILE A 211 -14.06 -6.29 2.00
CA ILE A 211 -14.21 -6.19 3.46
C ILE A 211 -14.67 -4.79 3.92
N LEU A 212 -14.49 -3.76 3.10
CA LEU A 212 -14.88 -2.37 3.42
C LEU A 212 -16.37 -2.11 3.19
N GLU A 213 -17.09 -3.03 2.53
CA GLU A 213 -18.55 -2.99 2.37
C GLU A 213 -19.30 -3.03 3.72
N ILE A 214 -18.65 -3.63 4.75
CA ILE A 214 -19.22 -3.68 6.11
C ILE A 214 -19.26 -2.32 6.82
N LEU A 215 -18.64 -1.29 6.24
CA LEU A 215 -18.61 0.05 6.85
C LEU A 215 -19.99 0.67 6.92
N PRO A 216 -20.40 1.26 8.08
CA PRO A 216 -21.71 1.86 8.22
C PRO A 216 -21.93 3.07 7.29
N PRO A 217 -23.16 3.28 6.79
CA PRO A 217 -23.50 4.44 5.99
C PRO A 217 -23.44 5.76 6.79
N ASN A 218 -23.73 5.71 8.09
CA ASN A 218 -23.62 6.87 8.98
C ASN A 218 -22.16 7.30 9.12
N PHE A 219 -21.86 8.57 8.85
CA PHE A 219 -20.51 9.12 8.85
C PHE A 219 -19.77 8.93 10.19
N ALA A 220 -20.40 9.33 11.31
CA ALA A 220 -19.76 9.26 12.62
C ALA A 220 -19.44 7.81 13.03
N LEU A 221 -20.40 6.90 12.79
CA LEU A 221 -20.23 5.48 13.08
C LEU A 221 -19.18 4.86 12.15
N ARG A 222 -19.16 5.21 10.87
CA ARG A 222 -18.14 4.76 9.91
C ARG A 222 -16.74 5.18 10.36
N VAL A 223 -16.55 6.46 10.70
CA VAL A 223 -15.25 6.95 11.20
C VAL A 223 -14.83 6.22 12.47
N ALA A 224 -15.76 5.99 13.41
CA ALA A 224 -15.48 5.25 14.64
C ALA A 224 -15.07 3.79 14.36
N VAL A 225 -15.78 3.09 13.47
CA VAL A 225 -15.45 1.71 13.07
C VAL A 225 -14.10 1.65 12.36
N MET A 226 -13.82 2.58 11.44
CA MET A 226 -12.51 2.67 10.77
C MET A 226 -11.39 2.94 11.78
N ALA A 227 -11.57 3.89 12.71
CA ALA A 227 -10.58 4.19 13.73
C ALA A 227 -10.30 2.99 14.66
N ALA A 228 -11.34 2.26 15.06
CA ALA A 228 -11.21 1.05 15.86
C ALA A 228 -10.46 -0.06 15.07
N GLY A 229 -10.82 -0.29 13.82
CA GLY A 229 -10.16 -1.24 12.93
C GLY A 229 -8.68 -0.91 12.72
N ILE A 230 -8.36 0.34 12.42
CA ILE A 230 -6.98 0.82 12.26
C ILE A 230 -6.18 0.62 13.56
N THR A 231 -6.77 0.96 14.71
CA THR A 231 -6.13 0.78 16.01
C THR A 231 -5.82 -0.70 16.28
N LEU A 232 -6.76 -1.58 15.98
CA LEU A 232 -6.55 -3.04 16.09
C LEU A 232 -5.40 -3.49 15.16
N MET A 233 -5.40 -3.05 13.90
CA MET A 233 -4.35 -3.40 12.95
C MET A 233 -2.98 -2.87 13.36
N TYR A 234 -2.90 -1.66 13.93
CA TYR A 234 -1.67 -1.11 14.49
C TYR A 234 -1.16 -1.96 15.66
N PHE A 235 -2.06 -2.36 16.54
CA PHE A 235 -1.72 -3.27 17.64
C PHE A 235 -1.16 -4.60 17.12
N LEU A 236 -1.84 -5.22 16.15
CA LEU A 236 -1.39 -6.49 15.55
C LEU A 236 -0.04 -6.34 14.85
N ALA A 237 0.17 -5.24 14.10
CA ALA A 237 1.45 -4.95 13.47
C ALA A 237 2.58 -4.73 14.48
N TYR A 238 2.29 -4.16 15.64
CA TYR A 238 3.28 -3.93 16.70
C TYR A 238 3.52 -5.15 17.59
N LEU A 239 2.59 -6.08 17.67
CA LEU A 239 2.64 -7.24 18.56
C LEU A 239 3.94 -8.09 18.46
N PRO A 240 4.49 -8.39 17.27
CA PRO A 240 5.76 -9.13 17.16
C PRO A 240 6.94 -8.42 17.87
N TRP A 241 6.95 -7.10 17.82
CA TRP A 241 7.98 -6.28 18.46
C TRP A 241 7.82 -6.24 19.97
N LEU A 242 6.60 -6.14 20.46
CA LEU A 242 6.28 -6.21 21.88
C LEU A 242 6.72 -7.55 22.48
N VAL A 243 6.44 -8.66 21.79
CA VAL A 243 6.86 -10.02 22.23
C VAL A 243 8.38 -10.13 22.26
N LYS A 244 9.06 -9.61 21.22
CA LYS A 244 10.54 -9.62 21.15
C LYS A 244 11.17 -8.83 22.30
N ASP A 245 10.63 -7.65 22.60
CA ASP A 245 11.14 -6.78 23.68
C ASP A 245 10.93 -7.41 25.07
N ARG A 246 9.78 -8.06 25.28
CA ARG A 246 9.52 -8.79 26.53
C ARG A 246 10.47 -9.95 26.73
N LYS A 247 10.78 -10.71 25.67
CA LYS A 247 11.76 -11.81 25.72
C LYS A 247 13.17 -11.30 26.03
N ALA A 248 13.59 -10.20 25.40
CA ALA A 248 14.91 -9.60 25.63
C ALA A 248 15.08 -9.15 27.09
N LYS A 249 14.05 -8.54 27.70
CA LYS A 249 14.07 -8.17 29.11
C LYS A 249 14.19 -9.36 30.08
N LYS A 250 13.54 -10.51 29.75
CA LYS A 250 13.60 -11.70 30.60
C LYS A 250 14.97 -12.41 30.56
N VAL A 251 15.76 -12.22 29.51
CA VAL A 251 17.11 -12.80 29.39
C VAL A 251 18.18 -11.93 30.06
N ALA A 252 17.87 -10.65 30.29
CA ALA A 252 18.78 -9.68 30.91
C ALA A 252 18.65 -9.61 32.45
N VAL A 253 17.72 -10.37 33.04
CA VAL A 253 17.51 -10.58 34.48
C VAL A 253 17.96 -12.00 34.84
#